data_4eefc9763de2ef89a552cad11f22cfd6
#
_entry.id   4eefc9763de2ef89a552cad11f22cfd6
#
_cell.length_a   1.000
_cell.length_b   1.000
_cell.length_c   1.000
_cell.angle_alpha   90.00
_cell.angle_beta   90.00
_cell.angle_gamma   90.00
#
_symmetry.space_group_name_H-M   'P 1'
#
loop_
_entity.id
_entity.type
_entity.pdbx_description
1 polymer ?
#
loop_
_entity_poly.entity_id
_entity_poly.type
_entity_poly.pdbx_seq_one_letter_code
_entity_poly.pdbx_strand_id
1 'polypeptide(L)'
;MKFNSILLTGLLLSFITTTLSAQIYHVEPPNWWAGMKSQNLQLLVHGKDVGETTPVLTFPGIVIQKVNQADSKNYLFLDLYVSASAKPGAFSIFFVKEGDTVYTHKYTLLARKQDAPVKGFTEADAIYLITPDRFANGDPTNDVVPPLKEYK
;
A
#
# COMPACT_ATOMS: atom_id res chain seq x y z
N MET A 1 -50.92 31.41 -16.36
CA MET A 1 -49.43 31.35 -16.49
C MET A 1 -48.98 29.95 -16.13
N LYS A 2 -48.67 29.10 -17.14
CA LYS A 2 -48.12 27.77 -16.93
C LYS A 2 -46.60 27.89 -16.97
N PHE A 3 -45.94 27.95 -15.83
CA PHE A 3 -44.49 27.92 -15.73
C PHE A 3 -44.01 26.50 -16.06
N ASN A 4 -43.10 26.43 -17.01
CA ASN A 4 -42.57 25.18 -17.58
C ASN A 4 -41.85 24.33 -16.51
N SER A 5 -42.52 23.29 -16.03
CA SER A 5 -42.00 22.26 -15.12
C SER A 5 -40.79 21.51 -15.68
N ILE A 6 -40.54 21.59 -17.00
CA ILE A 6 -39.48 20.91 -17.72
C ILE A 6 -38.08 21.54 -17.46
N LEU A 7 -38.05 22.87 -17.19
CA LEU A 7 -36.77 23.55 -16.93
C LEU A 7 -36.19 23.24 -15.55
N LEU A 8 -37.06 22.91 -14.57
CA LEU A 8 -36.63 22.60 -13.21
C LEU A 8 -36.05 21.18 -13.10
N THR A 9 -36.55 20.24 -13.92
CA THR A 9 -36.06 18.85 -13.94
C THR A 9 -34.67 18.72 -14.61
N GLY A 10 -34.36 19.56 -15.58
CA GLY A 10 -33.06 19.62 -16.24
C GLY A 10 -31.93 20.15 -15.34
N LEU A 11 -32.25 21.03 -14.40
CA LEU A 11 -31.28 21.62 -13.48
C LEU A 11 -30.89 20.68 -12.32
N LEU A 12 -31.76 19.72 -11.97
CA LEU A 12 -31.49 18.77 -10.89
C LEU A 12 -30.61 17.58 -11.32
N LEU A 13 -30.51 17.31 -12.62
CA LEU A 13 -29.70 16.20 -13.16
C LEU A 13 -28.22 16.54 -13.33
N SER A 14 -27.85 17.80 -13.17
CA SER A 14 -26.48 18.29 -13.43
C SER A 14 -25.52 18.17 -12.25
N PHE A 15 -25.92 17.63 -11.10
CA PHE A 15 -25.11 17.59 -9.88
C PHE A 15 -24.68 16.19 -9.39
N ILE A 16 -24.82 15.16 -10.25
CA ILE A 16 -24.20 13.86 -9.92
C ILE A 16 -22.77 13.86 -10.47
N THR A 17 -21.89 14.65 -9.88
CA THR A 17 -20.47 14.43 -9.99
C THR A 17 -20.12 13.20 -9.18
N THR A 18 -20.08 12.04 -9.82
CA THR A 18 -19.43 10.87 -9.25
C THR A 18 -17.96 11.22 -9.05
N THR A 19 -17.58 11.55 -7.82
CA THR A 19 -16.17 11.59 -7.45
C THR A 19 -15.63 10.17 -7.61
N LEU A 20 -14.99 9.90 -8.75
CA LEU A 20 -14.21 8.68 -8.92
C LEU A 20 -13.09 8.78 -7.88
N SER A 21 -13.28 8.14 -6.71
CA SER A 21 -12.25 8.09 -5.70
C SER A 21 -11.09 7.30 -6.29
N ALA A 22 -10.07 8.00 -6.69
CA ALA A 22 -8.82 7.40 -7.09
C ALA A 22 -8.24 6.70 -5.85
N GLN A 23 -7.85 5.43 -5.97
CA GLN A 23 -7.48 4.58 -4.84
C GLN A 23 -6.07 4.04 -5.00
N ILE A 24 -5.31 4.10 -3.89
CA ILE A 24 -4.12 3.25 -3.71
C ILE A 24 -4.61 1.82 -3.47
N TYR A 25 -4.13 0.86 -4.26
CA TYR A 25 -4.53 -0.53 -4.16
C TYR A 25 -3.85 -1.21 -2.98
N HIS A 26 -2.55 -1.03 -2.83
CA HIS A 26 -1.80 -1.47 -1.65
C HIS A 26 -0.46 -0.76 -1.52
N VAL A 27 0.08 -0.84 -0.31
CA VAL A 27 1.43 -0.37 0.06
C VAL A 27 2.13 -1.52 0.78
N GLU A 28 3.34 -1.87 0.33
CA GLU A 28 4.14 -2.93 0.90
C GLU A 28 5.48 -2.41 1.45
N PRO A 29 5.86 -2.81 2.66
CA PRO A 29 5.09 -3.60 3.61
C PRO A 29 3.89 -2.79 4.16
N PRO A 30 2.78 -3.44 4.59
CA PRO A 30 1.53 -2.74 4.96
C PRO A 30 1.64 -1.94 6.28
N ASN A 31 2.67 -2.20 7.05
CA ASN A 31 3.01 -1.48 8.28
C ASN A 31 4.49 -1.69 8.60
N TRP A 32 5.03 -0.94 9.55
CA TRP A 32 6.40 -1.10 10.05
C TRP A 32 6.45 -0.91 11.56
N TRP A 33 7.63 -1.02 12.17
CA TRP A 33 7.81 -0.87 13.60
C TRP A 33 8.74 0.28 13.94
N ALA A 34 8.41 1.05 14.98
CA ALA A 34 9.33 2.01 15.58
C ALA A 34 10.50 1.30 16.27
N GLY A 35 11.66 1.94 16.28
CA GLY A 35 12.84 1.42 16.98
C GLY A 35 13.48 0.18 16.34
N MET A 36 13.31 0.00 15.03
CA MET A 36 14.05 -1.00 14.26
C MET A 36 15.53 -0.65 14.17
N LYS A 37 16.40 -1.66 14.13
CA LYS A 37 17.86 -1.48 14.00
C LYS A 37 18.23 -0.80 12.67
N SER A 38 17.60 -1.20 11.58
CA SER A 38 17.69 -0.48 10.31
C SER A 38 16.70 0.68 10.32
N GLN A 39 17.18 1.87 10.05
CA GLN A 39 16.38 3.09 9.95
C GLN A 39 15.85 3.32 8.52
N ASN A 40 16.31 2.52 7.56
CA ASN A 40 15.86 2.60 6.18
C ASN A 40 14.69 1.68 5.97
N LEU A 41 13.63 2.21 5.39
CA LEU A 41 12.40 1.52 5.00
C LEU A 41 12.06 1.91 3.58
N GLN A 42 11.92 0.94 2.69
CA GLN A 42 11.37 1.18 1.35
C GLN A 42 9.92 0.72 1.31
N LEU A 43 9.05 1.59 0.82
CA LEU A 43 7.65 1.25 0.53
C LEU A 43 7.46 1.10 -0.97
N LEU A 44 6.87 -0.02 -1.39
CA LEU A 44 6.28 -0.17 -2.71
C LEU A 44 4.84 0.32 -2.64
N VAL A 45 4.48 1.27 -3.47
CA VAL A 45 3.12 1.77 -3.62
C VAL A 45 2.57 1.34 -4.97
N HIS A 46 1.41 0.69 -4.96
CA HIS A 46 0.69 0.30 -6.16
C HIS A 46 -0.66 1.00 -6.22
N GLY A 47 -0.91 1.70 -7.30
CA GLY A 47 -2.14 2.43 -7.57
C GLY A 47 -2.16 2.96 -8.99
N LYS A 48 -3.33 3.30 -9.50
CA LYS A 48 -3.46 3.82 -10.87
C LYS A 48 -2.67 5.12 -11.00
N ASP A 49 -1.72 5.17 -11.93
CA ASP A 49 -0.91 6.36 -12.27
C ASP A 49 -0.16 6.98 -11.06
N VAL A 50 0.07 6.22 -9.99
CA VAL A 50 0.73 6.71 -8.76
C VAL A 50 2.16 7.18 -9.02
N GLY A 51 2.84 6.62 -10.01
CA GLY A 51 4.19 7.03 -10.43
C GLY A 51 4.27 8.45 -10.99
N GLU A 52 3.14 9.04 -11.37
CA GLU A 52 3.05 10.43 -11.86
C GLU A 52 2.81 11.44 -10.72
N THR A 53 2.81 10.99 -9.47
CA THR A 53 2.54 11.83 -8.30
C THR A 53 3.81 12.14 -7.51
N THR A 54 3.75 13.21 -6.72
CA THR A 54 4.77 13.54 -5.73
C THR A 54 4.25 13.17 -4.34
N PRO A 55 4.87 12.18 -3.65
CA PRO A 55 4.47 11.81 -2.31
C PRO A 55 4.94 12.85 -1.29
N VAL A 56 4.06 13.19 -0.35
CA VAL A 56 4.32 14.12 0.75
C VAL A 56 3.85 13.47 2.06
N LEU A 57 4.66 13.53 3.09
CA LEU A 57 4.28 13.14 4.43
C LEU A 57 4.89 14.10 5.46
N THR A 58 4.18 14.23 6.60
CA THR A 58 4.68 14.93 7.75
C THR A 58 4.41 14.08 8.98
N PHE A 59 5.45 13.50 9.55
CA PHE A 59 5.38 12.73 10.79
C PHE A 59 6.71 12.87 11.54
N PRO A 60 6.70 13.13 12.86
CA PRO A 60 7.92 13.30 13.63
C PRO A 60 8.82 12.08 13.55
N GLY A 61 10.04 12.28 13.07
CA GLY A 61 11.04 11.21 12.93
C GLY A 61 10.92 10.36 11.66
N ILE A 62 10.07 10.71 10.71
CA ILE A 62 10.03 10.05 9.38
C ILE A 62 10.26 11.09 8.29
N VAL A 63 11.14 10.76 7.34
CA VAL A 63 11.48 11.62 6.19
C VAL A 63 11.52 10.76 4.92
N ILE A 64 10.96 11.27 3.83
CA ILE A 64 11.17 10.71 2.50
C ILE A 64 12.57 11.11 2.04
N GLN A 65 13.47 10.15 1.87
CA GLN A 65 14.83 10.38 1.37
C GLN A 65 14.87 10.39 -0.15
N LYS A 66 14.12 9.49 -0.77
CA LYS A 66 14.11 9.33 -2.22
C LYS A 66 12.78 8.78 -2.68
N VAL A 67 12.41 9.18 -3.88
CA VAL A 67 11.26 8.65 -4.64
C VAL A 67 11.81 8.03 -5.92
N ASN A 68 11.56 6.76 -6.15
CA ASN A 68 12.00 6.06 -7.35
C ASN A 68 10.75 5.64 -8.14
N GLN A 69 10.70 6.05 -9.39
CA GLN A 69 9.66 5.64 -10.32
C GLN A 69 10.04 4.29 -10.94
N ALA A 70 9.06 3.42 -11.12
CA ALA A 70 9.20 2.21 -11.92
C ALA A 70 8.92 2.51 -13.40
N ASP A 71 9.23 1.57 -14.28
CA ASP A 71 8.88 1.65 -15.71
C ASP A 71 7.35 1.74 -15.89
N SER A 72 6.61 1.06 -15.04
CA SER A 72 5.15 1.18 -15.00
C SER A 72 4.73 2.34 -14.11
N LYS A 73 3.94 3.25 -14.65
CA LYS A 73 3.39 4.39 -13.93
C LYS A 73 2.44 4.04 -12.77
N ASN A 74 2.05 2.76 -12.64
CA ASN A 74 1.21 2.27 -11.56
C ASN A 74 1.99 1.89 -10.30
N TYR A 75 3.32 2.04 -10.30
CA TYR A 75 4.20 1.69 -9.18
C TYR A 75 5.13 2.84 -8.83
N LEU A 76 5.33 3.01 -7.53
CA LEU A 76 6.24 3.99 -6.97
C LEU A 76 6.97 3.39 -5.76
N PHE A 77 8.26 3.66 -5.62
CA PHE A 77 9.04 3.27 -4.45
C PHE A 77 9.41 4.50 -3.63
N LEU A 78 9.13 4.45 -2.34
CA LEU A 78 9.48 5.50 -1.38
C LEU A 78 10.55 4.99 -0.44
N ASP A 79 11.74 5.57 -0.52
CA ASP A 79 12.79 5.32 0.46
C ASP A 79 12.60 6.28 1.64
N LEU A 80 12.24 5.73 2.78
CA LEU A 80 11.99 6.46 4.00
C LEU A 80 13.15 6.27 4.98
N TYR A 81 13.47 7.32 5.69
CA TYR A 81 14.28 7.25 6.90
C TYR A 81 13.35 7.32 8.12
N VAL A 82 13.40 6.30 8.96
CA VAL A 82 12.66 6.22 10.22
C VAL A 82 13.64 6.36 11.36
N SER A 83 13.65 7.52 11.99
CA SER A 83 14.55 7.83 13.12
C SER A 83 14.35 6.84 14.27
N ALA A 84 15.41 6.53 15.00
CA ALA A 84 15.34 5.76 16.24
C ALA A 84 14.43 6.40 17.30
N SER A 85 14.22 7.72 17.22
CA SER A 85 13.33 8.47 18.11
C SER A 85 11.88 8.54 17.65
N ALA A 86 11.57 8.01 16.45
CA ALA A 86 10.21 7.98 15.92
C ALA A 86 9.29 7.20 16.86
N LYS A 87 8.12 7.78 17.17
CA LYS A 87 7.14 7.16 18.03
C LYS A 87 6.16 6.32 17.22
N PRO A 88 5.63 5.21 17.79
CA PRO A 88 4.52 4.50 17.17
C PRO A 88 3.34 5.43 16.93
N GLY A 89 2.63 5.21 15.81
CA GLY A 89 1.48 6.02 15.44
C GLY A 89 1.08 5.81 14.00
N ALA A 90 -0.06 6.36 13.63
CA ALA A 90 -0.53 6.37 12.27
C ALA A 90 -0.32 7.74 11.64
N PHE A 91 0.05 7.77 10.37
CA PHE A 91 0.23 8.99 9.59
C PHE A 91 -0.31 8.80 8.17
N SER A 92 -0.54 9.93 7.50
CA SER A 92 -0.99 9.90 6.11
C SER A 92 0.17 10.21 5.17
N ILE A 93 0.21 9.48 4.06
CA ILE A 93 1.03 9.79 2.90
C ILE A 93 0.09 10.38 1.87
N PHE A 94 0.34 11.62 1.46
CA PHE A 94 -0.42 12.31 0.42
C PHE A 94 0.33 12.20 -0.89
N PHE A 95 -0.37 11.87 -1.95
CA PHE A 95 0.17 11.80 -3.30
C PHE A 95 -0.40 12.96 -4.10
N VAL A 96 0.46 13.90 -4.46
CA VAL A 96 0.10 15.18 -5.07
C VAL A 96 0.42 15.17 -6.56
N LYS A 97 -0.51 15.63 -7.38
CA LYS A 97 -0.31 15.85 -8.81
C LYS A 97 -0.86 17.23 -9.18
N GLU A 98 -0.04 18.05 -9.86
CA GLU A 98 -0.41 19.41 -10.30
C GLU A 98 -0.92 20.33 -9.16
N GLY A 99 -0.45 20.09 -7.93
CA GLY A 99 -0.84 20.86 -6.74
C GLY A 99 -1.99 20.27 -5.94
N ASP A 100 -2.73 19.32 -6.49
CA ASP A 100 -3.86 18.67 -5.84
C ASP A 100 -3.49 17.32 -5.24
N THR A 101 -4.04 16.99 -4.07
CA THR A 101 -3.92 15.66 -3.48
C THR A 101 -4.87 14.70 -4.18
N VAL A 102 -4.31 13.80 -5.01
CA VAL A 102 -5.08 12.80 -5.77
C VAL A 102 -5.32 11.51 -5.02
N TYR A 103 -4.38 11.14 -4.09
CA TYR A 103 -4.51 9.97 -3.22
C TYR A 103 -4.08 10.30 -1.81
N THR A 104 -4.66 9.61 -0.85
CA THR A 104 -4.22 9.61 0.55
C THR A 104 -4.17 8.17 1.04
N HIS A 105 -3.03 7.76 1.60
CA HIS A 105 -2.87 6.44 2.21
C HIS A 105 -2.48 6.59 3.67
N LYS A 106 -3.21 5.90 4.57
CA LYS A 106 -2.90 5.86 6.00
C LYS A 106 -1.93 4.72 6.27
N TYR A 107 -0.75 5.07 6.76
CA TYR A 107 0.29 4.11 7.12
C TYR A 107 0.48 4.04 8.64
N THR A 108 0.87 2.89 9.16
CA THR A 108 1.00 2.68 10.60
C THR A 108 2.41 2.25 10.99
N LEU A 109 2.99 2.99 11.91
CA LEU A 109 4.21 2.61 12.61
C LEU A 109 3.84 1.96 13.95
N LEU A 110 4.03 0.66 14.06
CA LEU A 110 3.66 -0.14 15.22
C LEU A 110 4.67 0.02 16.35
N ALA A 111 4.21 -0.18 17.60
CA ALA A 111 5.09 -0.33 18.74
C ALA A 111 5.82 -1.68 18.67
N ARG A 112 7.14 -1.66 18.81
CA ARG A 112 7.92 -2.90 18.97
C ARG A 112 7.78 -3.40 20.40
N LYS A 113 7.42 -4.67 20.57
CA LYS A 113 7.47 -5.33 21.88
C LYS A 113 8.94 -5.57 22.22
N GLN A 114 9.43 -4.87 23.25
CA GLN A 114 10.83 -5.01 23.69
C GLN A 114 11.09 -6.33 24.42
N ASP A 115 10.05 -6.89 25.04
CA ASP A 115 10.15 -8.06 25.94
C ASP A 115 9.87 -9.40 25.27
N ALA A 116 9.68 -9.43 23.96
CA ALA A 116 9.58 -10.67 23.21
C ALA A 116 10.84 -10.85 22.34
N PRO A 117 11.93 -11.38 22.90
CA PRO A 117 13.08 -11.74 22.07
C PRO A 117 12.61 -12.75 21.04
N VAL A 118 12.86 -12.45 19.76
CA VAL A 118 12.72 -13.45 18.71
C VAL A 118 13.75 -14.52 19.04
N LYS A 119 13.27 -15.61 19.60
CA LYS A 119 14.12 -16.78 19.84
C LYS A 119 14.36 -17.42 18.49
N GLY A 120 15.61 -17.59 18.13
CA GLY A 120 16.00 -18.44 17.00
C GLY A 120 15.60 -19.89 17.27
N PHE A 121 15.74 -20.73 16.28
CA PHE A 121 15.55 -22.17 16.42
C PHE A 121 16.56 -22.73 17.40
N THR A 122 16.11 -23.70 18.19
CA THR A 122 16.90 -24.41 19.19
C THR A 122 16.85 -25.92 18.93
N GLU A 123 17.63 -26.69 19.63
CA GLU A 123 17.60 -28.16 19.55
C GLU A 123 16.24 -28.77 19.94
N ALA A 124 15.34 -27.96 20.58
CA ALA A 124 13.99 -28.39 20.96
C ALA A 124 12.98 -28.20 19.82
N ASP A 125 13.37 -27.56 18.73
CA ASP A 125 12.49 -27.23 17.60
C ASP A 125 12.62 -28.28 16.49
N ALA A 126 11.51 -28.77 15.97
CA ALA A 126 11.47 -29.62 14.78
C ALA A 126 11.12 -28.78 13.56
N ILE A 127 11.98 -28.82 12.55
CA ILE A 127 11.79 -28.09 11.29
C ILE A 127 11.47 -29.09 10.20
N TYR A 128 10.35 -28.91 9.51
CA TYR A 128 9.96 -29.68 8.34
C TYR A 128 10.10 -28.84 7.07
N LEU A 129 10.87 -29.35 6.13
CA LEU A 129 10.92 -28.82 4.77
C LEU A 129 9.88 -29.57 3.92
N ILE A 130 8.86 -28.87 3.47
CA ILE A 130 7.84 -29.41 2.59
C ILE A 130 8.03 -28.83 1.20
N THR A 131 8.15 -29.69 0.20
CA THR A 131 8.20 -29.32 -1.22
C THR A 131 6.91 -29.80 -1.88
N PRO A 132 5.88 -28.93 -1.96
CA PRO A 132 4.54 -29.34 -2.42
C PRO A 132 4.52 -29.95 -3.81
N ASP A 133 5.41 -29.51 -4.69
CA ASP A 133 5.60 -30.01 -6.06
C ASP A 133 6.04 -31.49 -6.14
N ARG A 134 6.47 -32.06 -5.02
CA ARG A 134 6.92 -33.47 -4.90
C ARG A 134 5.88 -34.40 -4.34
N PHE A 135 4.72 -33.90 -3.96
CA PHE A 135 3.62 -34.71 -3.46
C PHE A 135 2.64 -35.06 -4.58
N ALA A 136 1.90 -36.16 -4.40
CA ALA A 136 0.84 -36.50 -5.33
C ALA A 136 -0.22 -35.39 -5.30
N ASN A 137 -0.59 -34.91 -6.49
CA ASN A 137 -1.64 -33.92 -6.62
C ASN A 137 -3.00 -34.54 -6.25
N GLY A 138 -3.58 -34.07 -5.15
CA GLY A 138 -4.89 -34.53 -4.69
C GLY A 138 -6.08 -33.80 -5.31
N ASP A 139 -5.84 -32.65 -5.95
CA ASP A 139 -6.88 -31.83 -6.57
C ASP A 139 -6.36 -31.12 -7.83
N PRO A 140 -6.53 -31.72 -9.01
CA PRO A 140 -6.07 -31.12 -10.26
C PRO A 140 -6.87 -29.89 -10.70
N THR A 141 -7.97 -29.54 -10.03
CA THR A 141 -8.80 -28.39 -10.40
C THR A 141 -8.16 -27.06 -10.06
N ASN A 142 -7.17 -27.04 -9.17
CA ASN A 142 -6.44 -25.86 -8.74
C ASN A 142 -5.03 -25.72 -9.34
N ASP A 143 -4.66 -26.58 -10.31
CA ASP A 143 -3.33 -26.54 -10.95
C ASP A 143 -3.10 -25.29 -11.78
N VAL A 144 -4.15 -24.65 -12.25
CA VAL A 144 -4.09 -23.43 -13.05
C VAL A 144 -4.92 -22.35 -12.39
N VAL A 145 -4.27 -21.29 -11.93
CA VAL A 145 -4.92 -20.14 -11.33
C VAL A 145 -4.91 -18.97 -12.33
N PRO A 146 -6.06 -18.60 -12.92
CA PRO A 146 -6.14 -17.40 -13.73
C PRO A 146 -5.90 -16.16 -12.82
N PRO A 147 -5.10 -15.15 -13.23
CA PRO A 147 -4.52 -14.93 -14.55
C PRO A 147 -3.07 -15.41 -14.71
N LEU A 148 -2.59 -16.32 -13.87
CA LEU A 148 -1.23 -16.85 -13.99
C LEU A 148 -1.12 -17.64 -15.30
N LYS A 149 -0.22 -17.20 -16.18
CA LYS A 149 -0.03 -17.79 -17.52
C LYS A 149 1.01 -18.90 -17.51
N GLU A 150 1.03 -19.74 -16.51
CA GLU A 150 1.85 -20.93 -16.50
C GLU A 150 1.10 -22.05 -17.21
N TYR A 151 1.32 -22.14 -18.50
CA TYR A 151 0.82 -23.26 -19.30
C TYR A 151 1.84 -24.38 -19.30
N LYS A 152 1.38 -25.59 -19.07
CA LYS A 152 2.15 -26.81 -19.36
C LYS A 152 2.33 -26.98 -20.85
#